data_a36a2ab14f370791818bb9b4338f5f4b
#
_entry.id   a36a2ab14f370791818bb9b4338f5f4b
#
_cell.length_a   1.000
_cell.length_b   1.000
_cell.length_c   1.000
_cell.angle_alpha   90.00
_cell.angle_beta   90.00
_cell.angle_gamma   90.00
#
_symmetry.space_group_name_H-M   'P 1'
#
loop_
_entity.id
_entity.type
_entity.pdbx_description
1 polymer ?
#
loop_
_entity_poly.entity_id
_entity_poly.type
_entity_poly.pdbx_seq_one_letter_code
_entity_poly.pdbx_strand_id
1 'polypeptide(L)'
;MLIAQLDPGAGDGLIAQAGVRQQRHPAHHAALDEPSAQLSAPDFQLGDPASLFSFSVGPQGHPFHCHAGNRVFTAVTGSGGAQLRFSTASAQQIAQDPQAFLHALRHVDLPGDSLFTVRFGGGTWHQFAPARGSASHSALFALSCHPDEAAGALDSARQALVSSGQATIASLTELLPAAVTALLESDQFRPSEVPTTALSFNVRPQSWQQRACARARRWAGRLRQALALTQRGGFVATSAPAPRVRALPTVADDALLHAHFSAPVHYQDSHQVQLDTRQLHSDRLPELMCDLLQAFIDQPPSGVSGLMRLRNLMVKPLGLRTSPLGCPVSSLLDPHAAQRFAGRYPVLAHRSDADGRQVQVLLGADDKHVRFRSAISVRRTGEHTLAVTMATQVHCRNLFGHLYMAAIHRTHRHYIMPAMLGSAARQVLETAQHAQAGWRTQPA
;
A
#
# COMPACT_ATOMS: atom_id res chain seq x y z
N MET A 1 1.20 25.77 -8.62
CA MET A 1 2.07 26.29 -7.54
C MET A 1 2.74 25.14 -6.84
N LEU A 2 4.06 25.19 -6.57
CA LEU A 2 4.76 24.23 -5.72
C LEU A 2 4.59 24.63 -4.26
N ILE A 3 4.26 23.67 -3.39
CA ILE A 3 4.05 23.91 -1.97
C ILE A 3 5.23 23.39 -1.16
N ALA A 4 5.65 22.13 -1.41
CA ALA A 4 6.76 21.50 -0.71
C ALA A 4 7.46 20.49 -1.59
N GLN A 5 8.74 20.28 -1.34
CA GLN A 5 9.48 19.14 -1.86
C GLN A 5 9.63 18.10 -0.74
N LEU A 6 9.22 16.89 -1.03
CA LEU A 6 9.31 15.76 -0.13
C LEU A 6 10.72 15.17 -0.15
N ASP A 7 11.00 14.29 0.79
CA ASP A 7 12.25 13.52 0.82
C ASP A 7 12.47 12.73 -0.48
N PRO A 8 13.72 12.50 -0.88
CA PRO A 8 14.02 11.72 -2.08
C PRO A 8 13.33 10.35 -2.09
N GLY A 9 12.56 10.11 -3.15
CA GLY A 9 11.82 8.87 -3.33
C GLY A 9 10.49 8.76 -2.59
N ALA A 10 10.10 9.77 -1.82
CA ALA A 10 8.86 9.72 -1.05
C ALA A 10 7.61 9.69 -1.95
N GLY A 11 7.63 10.39 -3.08
CA GLY A 11 6.50 10.45 -4.00
C GLY A 11 6.05 9.09 -4.51
N ASP A 12 6.97 8.26 -5.01
CA ASP A 12 6.63 6.92 -5.51
C ASP A 12 6.07 6.03 -4.39
N GLY A 13 6.64 6.12 -3.19
CA GLY A 13 6.15 5.39 -2.02
C GLY A 13 4.72 5.78 -1.64
N LEU A 14 4.42 7.09 -1.62
CA LEU A 14 3.10 7.62 -1.33
C LEU A 14 2.07 7.22 -2.39
N ILE A 15 2.41 7.36 -3.68
CA ILE A 15 1.53 6.99 -4.79
C ILE A 15 1.20 5.50 -4.73
N ALA A 16 2.19 4.63 -4.50
CA ALA A 16 1.96 3.19 -4.39
C ALA A 16 1.02 2.85 -3.23
N GLN A 17 1.21 3.45 -2.06
CA GLN A 17 0.35 3.23 -0.90
C GLN A 17 -1.08 3.77 -1.11
N ALA A 18 -1.19 4.98 -1.65
CA ALA A 18 -2.48 5.61 -1.93
C ALA A 18 -3.25 4.82 -3.00
N GLY A 19 -2.58 4.35 -4.06
CA GLY A 19 -3.17 3.54 -5.12
C GLY A 19 -3.78 2.23 -4.61
N VAL A 20 -3.10 1.52 -3.70
CA VAL A 20 -3.65 0.30 -3.08
C VAL A 20 -4.94 0.59 -2.32
N ARG A 21 -5.06 1.75 -1.67
CA ARG A 21 -6.26 2.15 -0.93
C ARG A 21 -7.38 2.59 -1.86
N GLN A 22 -7.03 3.37 -2.87
CA GLN A 22 -7.96 3.80 -3.90
C GLN A 22 -8.63 2.60 -4.57
N GLN A 23 -7.86 1.56 -4.95
CA GLN A 23 -8.37 0.33 -5.55
C GLN A 23 -9.33 -0.46 -4.65
N ARG A 24 -9.24 -0.30 -3.34
CA ARG A 24 -10.13 -0.94 -2.36
C ARG A 24 -11.36 -0.10 -2.01
N HIS A 25 -11.42 1.13 -2.48
CA HIS A 25 -12.55 2.00 -2.19
C HIS A 25 -13.80 1.50 -2.91
N PRO A 26 -15.00 1.48 -2.27
CA PRO A 26 -16.24 0.98 -2.88
C PRO A 26 -16.61 1.70 -4.18
N ALA A 27 -16.32 3.02 -4.25
CA ALA A 27 -16.55 3.83 -5.44
C ALA A 27 -15.31 3.92 -6.35
N HIS A 28 -14.43 2.91 -6.35
CA HIS A 28 -13.29 2.87 -7.26
C HIS A 28 -13.72 2.60 -8.69
N HIS A 29 -13.15 3.36 -9.60
CA HIS A 29 -13.37 3.24 -11.03
C HIS A 29 -12.04 3.31 -11.78
N ALA A 30 -11.74 2.29 -12.59
CA ALA A 30 -10.55 2.25 -13.43
C ALA A 30 -10.96 2.52 -14.89
N ALA A 31 -10.73 3.73 -15.38
CA ALA A 31 -11.01 4.13 -16.76
C ALA A 31 -10.01 5.18 -17.23
N LEU A 32 -9.80 5.26 -18.53
CA LEU A 32 -9.00 6.28 -19.23
C LEU A 32 -7.56 6.38 -18.74
N ASP A 33 -6.96 5.29 -18.24
CA ASP A 33 -5.64 5.29 -17.59
C ASP A 33 -5.52 6.26 -16.41
N GLU A 34 -6.66 6.66 -15.83
CA GLU A 34 -6.80 7.54 -14.68
C GLU A 34 -7.68 6.88 -13.60
N PRO A 35 -7.19 5.84 -12.90
CA PRO A 35 -7.92 5.23 -11.81
C PRO A 35 -8.36 6.28 -10.78
N SER A 36 -9.64 6.26 -10.41
CA SER A 36 -10.23 7.24 -9.51
C SER A 36 -11.16 6.60 -8.48
N ALA A 37 -11.46 7.32 -7.41
CA ALA A 37 -12.51 6.96 -6.47
C ALA A 37 -13.21 8.22 -5.97
N GLN A 38 -14.53 8.19 -5.95
CA GLN A 38 -15.34 9.25 -5.35
C GLN A 38 -15.29 9.13 -3.84
N LEU A 39 -14.80 10.15 -3.16
CA LEU A 39 -14.65 10.19 -1.71
C LEU A 39 -15.82 10.93 -1.04
N SER A 40 -16.41 11.88 -1.75
CA SER A 40 -17.62 12.60 -1.35
C SER A 40 -18.43 12.95 -2.59
N ALA A 41 -19.73 12.70 -2.56
CA ALA A 41 -20.70 13.14 -3.56
C ALA A 41 -21.30 14.51 -3.17
N PRO A 42 -21.84 15.30 -4.13
CA PRO A 42 -22.56 16.52 -3.81
C PRO A 42 -23.84 16.21 -3.04
N ASP A 43 -24.22 17.12 -2.15
CA ASP A 43 -25.52 17.10 -1.46
C ASP A 43 -26.31 18.38 -1.78
N PHE A 44 -27.01 18.32 -2.89
CA PHE A 44 -27.81 19.46 -3.35
C PHE A 44 -28.95 19.82 -2.41
N GLN A 45 -29.43 18.88 -1.57
CA GLN A 45 -30.49 19.15 -0.59
C GLN A 45 -29.97 20.02 0.56
N LEU A 46 -28.69 19.83 0.93
CA LEU A 46 -28.03 20.67 1.93
C LEU A 46 -27.33 21.89 1.31
N GLY A 47 -27.41 22.08 -0.02
CA GLY A 47 -26.79 23.20 -0.71
C GLY A 47 -25.29 23.05 -0.91
N ASP A 48 -24.75 21.83 -0.82
CA ASP A 48 -23.33 21.50 -1.11
C ASP A 48 -23.22 20.90 -2.51
N PRO A 49 -22.83 21.68 -3.53
CA PRO A 49 -22.62 21.15 -4.88
C PRO A 49 -21.25 20.53 -5.09
N ALA A 50 -20.40 20.49 -4.05
CA ALA A 50 -19.02 20.05 -4.17
C ALA A 50 -18.90 18.52 -4.15
N SER A 51 -17.97 17.99 -4.93
CA SER A 51 -17.56 16.60 -4.81
C SER A 51 -16.04 16.50 -4.63
N LEU A 52 -15.60 15.39 -4.05
CA LEU A 52 -14.21 15.09 -3.83
C LEU A 52 -13.87 13.74 -4.45
N PHE A 53 -12.84 13.70 -5.26
CA PHE A 53 -12.30 12.50 -5.86
C PHE A 53 -10.83 12.31 -5.50
N SER A 54 -10.38 11.07 -5.45
CA SER A 54 -8.97 10.75 -5.63
C SER A 54 -8.77 10.29 -7.07
N PHE A 55 -7.62 10.63 -7.67
CA PHE A 55 -7.21 10.04 -8.95
C PHE A 55 -5.70 9.82 -8.99
N SER A 56 -5.26 8.91 -9.85
CA SER A 56 -3.85 8.62 -10.04
C SER A 56 -3.52 8.54 -11.52
N VAL A 57 -2.31 8.96 -11.86
CA VAL A 57 -1.79 8.91 -13.22
C VAL A 57 -0.52 8.07 -13.22
N GLY A 58 -0.59 6.97 -13.96
CA GLY A 58 0.47 5.98 -14.07
C GLY A 58 1.65 6.43 -14.94
N PRO A 59 2.60 5.50 -15.22
CA PRO A 59 3.79 5.79 -16.02
C PRO A 59 3.50 6.05 -17.51
N GLN A 60 2.32 5.69 -18.03
CA GLN A 60 1.89 5.96 -19.41
C GLN A 60 1.23 7.34 -19.55
N GLY A 61 0.82 7.96 -18.45
CA GLY A 61 -0.04 9.15 -18.48
C GLY A 61 -1.51 8.77 -18.68
N HIS A 62 -2.32 9.73 -19.06
CA HIS A 62 -3.72 9.54 -19.47
C HIS A 62 -3.99 10.32 -20.76
N PRO A 63 -5.07 10.04 -21.52
CA PRO A 63 -5.40 10.77 -22.73
C PRO A 63 -5.74 12.24 -22.44
N PHE A 64 -5.58 13.13 -23.42
CA PHE A 64 -6.12 14.49 -23.30
C PHE A 64 -7.64 14.46 -23.17
N HIS A 65 -8.12 15.21 -22.19
CA HIS A 65 -9.56 15.38 -21.97
C HIS A 65 -9.88 16.73 -21.33
N CYS A 66 -11.16 17.06 -21.26
CA CYS A 66 -11.65 18.21 -20.51
C CYS A 66 -12.90 17.87 -19.70
N HIS A 67 -13.24 18.76 -18.77
CA HIS A 67 -14.45 18.72 -17.97
C HIS A 67 -15.22 20.03 -18.06
N ALA A 68 -16.53 19.98 -17.90
CA ALA A 68 -17.37 21.18 -17.96
C ALA A 68 -17.11 22.16 -16.81
N GLY A 69 -16.93 21.65 -15.59
CA GLY A 69 -16.71 22.46 -14.37
C GLY A 69 -15.23 22.70 -14.03
N ASN A 70 -15.02 23.63 -13.11
CA ASN A 70 -13.70 23.92 -12.55
C ASN A 70 -13.13 22.74 -11.78
N ARG A 71 -11.82 22.62 -11.74
CA ARG A 71 -11.09 21.62 -10.95
C ARG A 71 -10.03 22.27 -10.08
N VAL A 72 -9.96 21.83 -8.84
CA VAL A 72 -8.88 22.20 -7.90
C VAL A 72 -8.33 20.91 -7.32
N PHE A 73 -7.09 20.59 -7.56
CA PHE A 73 -6.51 19.40 -6.96
C PHE A 73 -5.17 19.66 -6.27
N THR A 74 -4.93 18.92 -5.18
CA THR A 74 -3.67 18.85 -4.49
C THR A 74 -3.07 17.48 -4.75
N ALA A 75 -1.86 17.45 -5.26
CA ALA A 75 -1.22 16.25 -5.75
C ALA A 75 0.23 16.10 -5.31
N VAL A 76 0.69 14.87 -5.33
CA VAL A 76 2.10 14.49 -5.15
C VAL A 76 2.62 13.90 -6.45
N THR A 77 3.74 14.42 -6.97
CA THR A 77 4.43 13.81 -8.11
C THR A 77 5.20 12.56 -7.69
N GLY A 78 5.31 11.60 -8.59
CA GLY A 78 6.30 10.54 -8.46
C GLY A 78 7.73 11.10 -8.45
N SER A 79 8.69 10.27 -8.06
CA SER A 79 10.12 10.66 -7.97
C SER A 79 10.75 10.99 -9.33
N GLY A 80 10.09 10.60 -10.42
CA GLY A 80 10.45 10.98 -11.77
C GLY A 80 10.07 12.40 -12.14
N GLY A 81 9.15 13.01 -11.40
CA GLY A 81 8.48 14.26 -11.78
C GLY A 81 7.31 14.03 -12.74
N ALA A 82 6.56 15.08 -12.98
CA ALA A 82 5.40 15.07 -13.86
C ALA A 82 5.44 16.24 -14.84
N GLN A 83 4.76 16.07 -15.97
CA GLN A 83 4.46 17.14 -16.91
C GLN A 83 2.94 17.32 -16.98
N LEU A 84 2.49 18.53 -16.66
CA LEU A 84 1.10 18.93 -16.86
C LEU A 84 1.00 19.64 -18.20
N ARG A 85 0.03 19.25 -19.01
CA ARG A 85 -0.20 19.78 -20.36
C ARG A 85 -1.59 20.36 -20.43
N PHE A 86 -1.69 21.59 -20.90
CA PHE A 86 -2.96 22.31 -20.95
C PHE A 86 -3.14 22.98 -22.31
N SER A 87 -4.36 22.94 -22.86
CA SER A 87 -4.77 23.81 -23.96
C SER A 87 -6.08 24.51 -23.58
N THR A 88 -6.11 25.82 -23.81
CA THR A 88 -7.29 26.68 -23.56
C THR A 88 -8.13 26.92 -24.79
N ALA A 89 -7.85 26.22 -25.90
CA ALA A 89 -8.67 26.30 -27.10
C ALA A 89 -10.09 25.80 -26.81
N SER A 90 -11.09 26.60 -27.12
CA SER A 90 -12.49 26.22 -26.95
C SER A 90 -12.90 25.14 -27.96
N ALA A 91 -13.96 24.38 -27.66
CA ALA A 91 -14.52 23.40 -28.57
C ALA A 91 -14.90 24.05 -29.93
N GLN A 92 -15.39 25.29 -29.93
CA GLN A 92 -15.72 26.03 -31.15
C GLN A 92 -14.47 26.36 -31.97
N GLN A 93 -13.39 26.81 -31.34
CA GLN A 93 -12.13 27.08 -32.03
C GLN A 93 -11.56 25.80 -32.65
N ILE A 94 -11.57 24.70 -31.92
CA ILE A 94 -11.10 23.40 -32.40
C ILE A 94 -11.96 22.88 -33.57
N ALA A 95 -13.28 23.08 -33.50
CA ALA A 95 -14.17 22.68 -34.61
C ALA A 95 -13.94 23.49 -35.88
N GLN A 96 -13.54 24.77 -35.76
CA GLN A 96 -13.20 25.63 -36.91
C GLN A 96 -11.79 25.31 -37.44
N ASP A 97 -10.83 25.14 -36.54
CA ASP A 97 -9.43 24.83 -36.89
C ASP A 97 -8.82 23.96 -35.76
N PRO A 98 -8.58 22.66 -36.04
CA PRO A 98 -7.92 21.77 -35.08
C PRO A 98 -6.52 22.23 -34.64
N GLN A 99 -5.82 23.06 -35.44
CA GLN A 99 -4.51 23.63 -35.07
C GLN A 99 -4.62 24.62 -33.91
N ALA A 100 -5.79 25.21 -33.65
CA ALA A 100 -6.03 26.08 -32.51
C ALA A 100 -5.67 25.40 -31.18
N PHE A 101 -5.87 24.07 -31.07
CA PHE A 101 -5.48 23.30 -29.92
C PHE A 101 -3.96 23.37 -29.68
N LEU A 102 -3.15 23.19 -30.71
CA LEU A 102 -1.68 23.20 -30.66
C LEU A 102 -1.16 24.61 -30.36
N HIS A 103 -1.76 25.63 -30.91
CA HIS A 103 -1.38 27.04 -30.65
C HIS A 103 -1.59 27.44 -29.20
N ALA A 104 -2.66 26.91 -28.57
CA ALA A 104 -2.98 27.15 -27.19
C ALA A 104 -2.28 26.18 -26.21
N LEU A 105 -1.57 25.16 -26.70
CA LEU A 105 -0.94 24.14 -25.88
C LEU A 105 0.24 24.69 -25.08
N ARG A 106 0.28 24.38 -23.78
CA ARG A 106 1.35 24.77 -22.84
C ARG A 106 1.70 23.59 -21.96
N HIS A 107 2.98 23.45 -21.64
CA HIS A 107 3.47 22.46 -20.71
C HIS A 107 4.00 23.08 -19.43
N VAL A 108 3.83 22.39 -18.30
CA VAL A 108 4.40 22.72 -17.02
C VAL A 108 5.14 21.51 -16.48
N ASP A 109 6.46 21.61 -16.36
CA ASP A 109 7.29 20.55 -15.81
C ASP A 109 7.38 20.70 -14.28
N LEU A 110 7.05 19.65 -13.55
CA LEU A 110 7.13 19.56 -12.10
C LEU A 110 8.30 18.67 -11.70
N PRO A 111 9.11 19.08 -10.72
CA PRO A 111 10.17 18.23 -10.21
C PRO A 111 9.63 17.00 -9.48
N GLY A 112 10.46 15.96 -9.33
CA GLY A 112 10.12 14.77 -8.59
C GLY A 112 9.90 15.02 -7.09
N ASP A 113 9.05 14.23 -6.47
CA ASP A 113 8.71 14.31 -5.04
C ASP A 113 8.15 15.68 -4.65
N SER A 114 7.28 16.25 -5.47
CA SER A 114 6.67 17.57 -5.23
C SER A 114 5.25 17.44 -4.74
N LEU A 115 4.92 18.14 -3.66
CA LEU A 115 3.54 18.44 -3.29
C LEU A 115 3.15 19.78 -3.96
N PHE A 116 2.01 19.80 -4.62
CA PHE A 116 1.55 21.00 -5.33
C PHE A 116 0.01 21.08 -5.36
N THR A 117 -0.49 22.28 -5.56
CA THR A 117 -1.92 22.53 -5.85
C THR A 117 -2.02 23.24 -7.19
N VAL A 118 -2.99 22.85 -7.97
CA VAL A 118 -3.34 23.49 -9.23
C VAL A 118 -4.85 23.70 -9.32
N ARG A 119 -5.25 24.82 -9.97
CA ARG A 119 -6.62 25.12 -10.35
C ARG A 119 -6.66 25.43 -11.83
N PHE A 120 -7.65 24.89 -12.53
CA PHE A 120 -7.96 25.27 -13.92
C PHE A 120 -9.48 25.32 -14.12
N GLY A 121 -9.88 26.12 -15.13
CA GLY A 121 -11.28 26.34 -15.47
C GLY A 121 -11.93 25.19 -16.22
N GLY A 122 -13.24 25.15 -16.22
CA GLY A 122 -13.99 24.26 -17.09
C GLY A 122 -13.65 24.47 -18.57
N GLY A 123 -13.77 23.43 -19.36
CA GLY A 123 -13.42 23.44 -20.79
C GLY A 123 -11.92 23.51 -21.08
N THR A 124 -11.05 23.48 -20.05
CA THR A 124 -9.60 23.41 -20.26
C THR A 124 -9.20 21.99 -20.59
N TRP A 125 -8.69 21.77 -21.80
CA TRP A 125 -8.09 20.49 -22.19
C TRP A 125 -6.82 20.25 -21.40
N HIS A 126 -6.69 19.06 -20.85
CA HIS A 126 -5.51 18.74 -20.05
C HIS A 126 -5.10 17.27 -20.18
N GLN A 127 -3.82 17.05 -19.98
CA GLN A 127 -3.20 15.73 -19.92
C GLN A 127 -2.08 15.78 -18.88
N PHE A 128 -1.98 14.75 -18.05
CA PHE A 128 -0.88 14.60 -17.11
C PHE A 128 -0.08 13.37 -17.49
N ALA A 129 1.24 13.50 -17.43
CA ALA A 129 2.15 12.44 -17.81
C ALA A 129 3.41 12.49 -16.95
N PRO A 130 4.20 11.41 -16.85
CA PRO A 130 5.53 11.46 -16.26
C PRO A 130 6.41 12.47 -16.99
N ALA A 131 7.33 13.09 -16.26
CA ALA A 131 8.35 13.93 -16.92
C ALA A 131 9.18 13.10 -17.91
N ARG A 132 9.69 13.76 -18.95
CA ARG A 132 10.49 13.10 -19.99
C ARG A 132 11.63 12.26 -19.41
N GLY A 133 11.77 11.03 -19.87
CA GLY A 133 12.77 10.07 -19.39
C GLY A 133 12.45 9.43 -18.03
N SER A 134 11.20 9.51 -17.57
CA SER A 134 10.73 8.97 -16.31
C SER A 134 9.61 7.94 -16.44
N ALA A 135 9.50 7.29 -17.60
CA ALA A 135 8.42 6.33 -17.94
C ALA A 135 8.29 5.11 -17.00
N SER A 136 9.21 4.92 -16.06
CA SER A 136 9.12 3.87 -15.03
C SER A 136 8.54 4.36 -13.70
N HIS A 137 8.14 5.64 -13.62
CA HIS A 137 7.57 6.26 -12.43
C HIS A 137 6.16 6.74 -12.72
N SER A 138 5.25 6.56 -11.77
CA SER A 138 3.92 7.18 -11.85
C SER A 138 4.06 8.70 -11.91
N ALA A 139 3.17 9.37 -12.66
CA ALA A 139 3.21 10.82 -12.77
C ALA A 139 2.80 11.48 -11.46
N LEU A 140 1.61 11.15 -10.96
CA LEU A 140 1.06 11.76 -9.75
C LEU A 140 -0.06 10.93 -9.11
N PHE A 141 -0.35 11.25 -7.86
CA PHE A 141 -1.60 10.95 -7.16
C PHE A 141 -2.19 12.24 -6.61
N ALA A 142 -3.50 12.42 -6.76
CA ALA A 142 -4.18 13.66 -6.40
C ALA A 142 -5.46 13.43 -5.60
N LEU A 143 -5.81 14.43 -4.80
CA LEU A 143 -7.14 14.68 -4.30
C LEU A 143 -7.72 15.86 -5.08
N SER A 144 -8.82 15.65 -5.81
CA SER A 144 -9.46 16.62 -6.67
C SER A 144 -10.79 17.07 -6.07
N CYS A 145 -10.88 18.34 -5.75
CA CYS A 145 -12.14 19.00 -5.41
C CYS A 145 -12.76 19.56 -6.68
N HIS A 146 -14.03 19.23 -6.89
CA HIS A 146 -14.91 19.80 -7.89
C HIS A 146 -15.87 20.75 -7.14
N PRO A 147 -15.59 22.04 -7.11
CA PRO A 147 -16.32 22.98 -6.23
C PRO A 147 -17.82 23.08 -6.54
N ASP A 148 -18.17 22.84 -7.79
CA ASP A 148 -19.55 22.77 -8.26
C ASP A 148 -19.63 21.72 -9.37
N GLU A 149 -20.14 20.55 -9.01
CA GLU A 149 -20.24 19.41 -9.93
C GLU A 149 -21.31 19.63 -11.02
N ALA A 150 -22.29 20.50 -10.76
CA ALA A 150 -23.33 20.88 -11.71
C ALA A 150 -22.92 22.03 -12.63
N ALA A 151 -21.74 22.65 -12.39
CA ALA A 151 -21.28 23.79 -13.17
C ALA A 151 -20.90 23.42 -14.61
N GLY A 152 -21.12 24.35 -15.51
CA GLY A 152 -20.77 24.23 -16.91
C GLY A 152 -21.89 23.66 -17.77
N ALA A 153 -21.60 23.46 -19.05
CA ALA A 153 -22.58 22.95 -20.03
C ALA A 153 -22.63 21.43 -19.99
N LEU A 154 -23.33 20.88 -18.99
CA LEU A 154 -23.61 19.43 -18.91
C LEU A 154 -24.82 19.09 -19.79
N ASP A 155 -24.76 18.01 -20.53
CA ASP A 155 -25.93 17.42 -21.16
C ASP A 155 -26.86 16.78 -20.12
N SER A 156 -28.11 16.49 -20.51
CA SER A 156 -29.13 15.95 -19.60
C SER A 156 -28.77 14.63 -18.97
N ALA A 157 -27.98 13.77 -19.65
CA ALA A 157 -27.55 12.48 -19.14
C ALA A 157 -26.50 12.66 -18.04
N ARG A 158 -25.50 13.52 -18.28
CA ARG A 158 -24.48 13.86 -17.27
C ARG A 158 -25.08 14.58 -16.06
N GLN A 159 -26.05 15.48 -16.30
CA GLN A 159 -26.76 16.16 -15.23
C GLN A 159 -27.55 15.18 -14.34
N ALA A 160 -28.17 14.16 -14.90
CA ALA A 160 -28.82 13.09 -14.16
C ALA A 160 -27.86 12.29 -13.30
N LEU A 161 -26.67 11.95 -13.82
CA LEU A 161 -25.62 11.25 -13.05
C LEU A 161 -25.13 12.10 -11.87
N VAL A 162 -24.91 13.39 -12.08
CA VAL A 162 -24.51 14.32 -11.02
C VAL A 162 -25.60 14.41 -9.94
N SER A 163 -26.86 14.60 -10.34
CA SER A 163 -27.99 14.74 -9.41
C SER A 163 -28.25 13.47 -8.59
N SER A 164 -27.94 12.30 -9.14
CA SER A 164 -28.07 11.01 -8.43
C SER A 164 -26.86 10.61 -7.61
N GLY A 165 -25.79 11.42 -7.61
CA GLY A 165 -24.52 11.09 -6.95
C GLY A 165 -23.76 9.92 -7.59
N GLN A 166 -24.11 9.55 -8.83
CA GLN A 166 -23.47 8.42 -9.55
C GLN A 166 -22.42 8.88 -10.57
N ALA A 167 -22.09 10.16 -10.60
CA ALA A 167 -21.07 10.69 -11.49
C ALA A 167 -19.69 10.15 -11.15
N THR A 168 -18.94 9.76 -12.17
CA THR A 168 -17.53 9.39 -12.07
C THR A 168 -16.69 10.38 -12.85
N ILE A 169 -15.38 10.45 -12.60
CA ILE A 169 -14.49 11.30 -13.41
C ILE A 169 -14.65 10.94 -14.89
N ALA A 170 -14.64 9.66 -15.24
CA ALA A 170 -14.79 9.21 -16.62
C ALA A 170 -16.13 9.59 -17.25
N SER A 171 -17.25 9.53 -16.50
CA SER A 171 -18.58 9.92 -17.04
C SER A 171 -18.70 11.41 -17.28
N LEU A 172 -17.93 12.24 -16.60
CA LEU A 172 -17.87 13.70 -16.74
C LEU A 172 -16.76 14.18 -17.67
N THR A 173 -16.07 13.27 -18.33
CA THR A 173 -14.92 13.52 -19.19
C THR A 173 -15.35 13.60 -20.65
N GLU A 174 -14.80 14.59 -21.36
CA GLU A 174 -14.87 14.73 -22.80
C GLU A 174 -13.47 14.49 -23.39
N LEU A 175 -13.34 13.54 -24.31
CA LEU A 175 -12.10 13.23 -25.00
C LEU A 175 -11.87 14.15 -26.18
N LEU A 176 -10.59 14.30 -26.58
CA LEU A 176 -10.22 15.09 -27.76
C LEU A 176 -10.92 14.59 -29.03
N PRO A 177 -11.36 15.51 -29.90
CA PRO A 177 -11.78 15.17 -31.25
C PRO A 177 -10.69 14.42 -32.04
N ALA A 178 -11.09 13.44 -32.84
CA ALA A 178 -10.16 12.59 -33.60
C ALA A 178 -9.20 13.40 -34.51
N ALA A 179 -9.65 14.54 -35.05
CA ALA A 179 -8.79 15.41 -35.83
C ALA A 179 -7.59 15.98 -35.06
N VAL A 180 -7.81 16.34 -33.78
CA VAL A 180 -6.74 16.84 -32.90
C VAL A 180 -5.80 15.69 -32.48
N THR A 181 -6.36 14.52 -32.17
CA THR A 181 -5.58 13.33 -31.86
C THR A 181 -4.63 12.98 -33.01
N ALA A 182 -5.13 12.98 -34.25
CA ALA A 182 -4.33 12.74 -35.44
C ALA A 182 -3.19 13.79 -35.63
N LEU A 183 -3.44 15.06 -35.29
CA LEU A 183 -2.39 16.09 -35.30
C LEU A 183 -1.29 15.82 -34.26
N LEU A 184 -1.67 15.41 -33.06
CA LEU A 184 -0.70 15.08 -31.97
C LEU A 184 0.12 13.83 -32.28
N GLU A 185 -0.41 12.91 -33.07
CA GLU A 185 0.26 11.67 -33.49
C GLU A 185 1.07 11.86 -34.78
N SER A 186 0.90 13.00 -35.48
CA SER A 186 1.60 13.26 -36.72
C SER A 186 3.09 13.53 -36.53
N ASP A 187 3.90 13.21 -37.54
CA ASP A 187 5.33 13.52 -37.56
C ASP A 187 5.63 15.03 -37.50
N GLN A 188 4.63 15.87 -37.76
CA GLN A 188 4.76 17.33 -37.75
C GLN A 188 4.70 17.88 -36.32
N PHE A 189 4.07 17.17 -35.37
CA PHE A 189 3.99 17.61 -33.98
C PHE A 189 5.28 17.32 -33.24
N ARG A 190 5.93 18.38 -32.78
CA ARG A 190 7.15 18.29 -31.97
C ARG A 190 6.90 18.74 -30.53
N PRO A 191 6.74 17.82 -29.59
CA PRO A 191 6.52 18.17 -28.19
C PRO A 191 7.60 19.09 -27.58
N SER A 192 8.81 19.10 -28.18
CA SER A 192 9.91 19.97 -27.73
C SER A 192 9.72 21.46 -28.10
N GLU A 193 8.87 21.75 -29.07
CA GLU A 193 8.57 23.11 -29.49
C GLU A 193 7.43 23.75 -28.70
N VAL A 194 6.68 22.95 -27.93
CA VAL A 194 5.60 23.47 -27.06
C VAL A 194 6.20 24.32 -25.95
N PRO A 195 5.70 25.56 -25.78
CA PRO A 195 6.15 26.44 -24.69
C PRO A 195 6.01 25.75 -23.34
N THR A 196 7.14 25.57 -22.63
CA THR A 196 7.22 24.80 -21.40
C THR A 196 7.75 25.64 -20.26
N THR A 197 6.99 25.69 -19.15
CA THR A 197 7.43 26.30 -17.90
C THR A 197 7.96 25.23 -16.97
N ALA A 198 9.27 25.24 -16.68
CA ALA A 198 9.88 24.32 -15.74
C ALA A 198 9.87 24.91 -14.33
N LEU A 199 9.19 24.25 -13.40
CA LEU A 199 9.17 24.64 -12.00
C LEU A 199 10.31 23.97 -11.24
N SER A 200 10.84 24.65 -10.25
CA SER A 200 11.93 24.16 -9.40
C SER A 200 11.87 24.83 -8.04
N PHE A 201 12.38 24.17 -7.00
CA PHE A 201 12.48 24.78 -5.65
C PHE A 201 13.76 25.61 -5.51
N ASN A 202 14.89 24.97 -5.22
CA ASN A 202 16.13 25.63 -4.83
C ASN A 202 17.24 25.56 -5.88
N VAL A 203 16.99 24.93 -7.01
CA VAL A 203 18.00 24.67 -8.04
C VAL A 203 17.52 25.21 -9.37
N ARG A 204 18.38 25.87 -10.12
CA ARG A 204 18.01 26.40 -11.45
C ARG A 204 17.52 25.28 -12.37
N PRO A 205 16.37 25.48 -13.06
CA PRO A 205 15.89 24.52 -14.05
C PRO A 205 16.97 24.18 -15.07
N GLN A 206 17.00 22.90 -15.50
CA GLN A 206 17.93 22.37 -16.50
C GLN A 206 19.43 22.39 -16.13
N SER A 207 19.79 22.79 -14.90
CA SER A 207 21.18 22.74 -14.42
C SER A 207 21.67 21.30 -14.24
N TRP A 208 22.99 21.11 -14.18
CA TRP A 208 23.56 19.79 -13.90
C TRP A 208 23.19 19.29 -12.51
N GLN A 209 23.10 20.19 -11.53
CA GLN A 209 22.66 19.87 -10.15
C GLN A 209 21.22 19.34 -10.15
N GLN A 210 20.30 20.00 -10.86
CA GLN A 210 18.93 19.49 -10.99
C GLN A 210 18.90 18.09 -11.60
N ARG A 211 19.71 17.85 -12.66
CA ARG A 211 19.80 16.53 -13.31
C ARG A 211 20.35 15.46 -12.37
N ALA A 212 21.35 15.78 -11.57
CA ALA A 212 21.92 14.88 -10.58
C ALA A 212 20.90 14.56 -9.45
N CYS A 213 20.26 15.60 -8.88
CA CYS A 213 19.20 15.43 -7.89
C CYS A 213 18.02 14.61 -8.44
N ALA A 214 17.59 14.87 -9.68
CA ALA A 214 16.52 14.12 -10.31
C ALA A 214 16.87 12.63 -10.49
N ARG A 215 18.13 12.32 -10.84
CA ARG A 215 18.61 10.91 -10.92
C ARG A 215 18.60 10.24 -9.55
N ALA A 216 19.09 10.91 -8.52
CA ALA A 216 19.11 10.39 -7.16
C ALA A 216 17.69 10.15 -6.63
N ARG A 217 16.75 11.08 -6.88
CA ARG A 217 15.33 10.94 -6.51
C ARG A 217 14.67 9.75 -7.23
N ARG A 218 14.87 9.61 -8.53
CA ARG A 218 14.34 8.46 -9.31
C ARG A 218 14.85 7.13 -8.77
N TRP A 219 16.13 7.05 -8.43
CA TRP A 219 16.70 5.83 -7.88
C TRP A 219 16.13 5.50 -6.49
N ALA A 220 16.07 6.51 -5.61
CA ALA A 220 15.43 6.38 -4.30
C ALA A 220 13.94 6.01 -4.41
N GLY A 221 13.24 6.57 -5.39
CA GLY A 221 11.83 6.28 -5.65
C GLY A 221 11.58 4.82 -6.02
N ARG A 222 12.39 4.25 -6.92
CA ARG A 222 12.29 2.82 -7.26
C ARG A 222 12.48 1.93 -6.02
N LEU A 223 13.47 2.26 -5.20
CA LEU A 223 13.73 1.53 -3.96
C LEU A 223 12.55 1.64 -3.00
N ARG A 224 12.05 2.86 -2.76
CA ARG A 224 10.90 3.09 -1.86
C ARG A 224 9.61 2.50 -2.41
N GLN A 225 9.36 2.55 -3.71
CA GLN A 225 8.21 1.91 -4.34
C GLN A 225 8.24 0.39 -4.13
N ALA A 226 9.37 -0.25 -4.37
CA ALA A 226 9.54 -1.68 -4.13
C ALA A 226 9.31 -2.04 -2.65
N LEU A 227 9.76 -1.21 -1.72
CA LEU A 227 9.51 -1.36 -0.29
C LEU A 227 8.06 -1.06 0.09
N ALA A 228 7.45 -0.02 -0.51
CA ALA A 228 6.08 0.41 -0.20
C ALA A 228 5.03 -0.61 -0.63
N LEU A 229 5.19 -1.25 -1.78
CA LEU A 229 4.31 -2.34 -2.24
C LEU A 229 4.34 -3.53 -1.28
N THR A 230 5.36 -3.58 -0.47
CA THR A 230 5.56 -4.58 0.57
C THR A 230 5.18 -4.07 1.97
N GLN A 231 5.04 -2.78 2.19
CA GLN A 231 4.61 -2.18 3.45
C GLN A 231 3.12 -1.84 3.39
N ARG A 232 2.32 -2.48 4.22
CA ARG A 232 0.95 -2.05 4.50
C ARG A 232 0.97 -0.96 5.59
N GLY A 233 1.53 0.18 5.26
CA GLY A 233 1.50 1.35 6.13
C GLY A 233 0.24 2.16 5.89
N GLY A 234 -0.54 2.41 6.92
CA GLY A 234 -1.65 3.34 6.83
C GLY A 234 -1.17 4.77 6.65
N PHE A 235 -1.53 5.39 5.55
CA PHE A 235 -1.40 6.83 5.34
C PHE A 235 -2.42 7.60 6.20
N VAL A 236 -3.58 7.02 6.41
CA VAL A 236 -4.54 7.42 7.43
C VAL A 236 -4.34 6.47 8.59
N ALA A 237 -4.00 6.97 9.75
CA ALA A 237 -4.03 6.19 10.96
C ALA A 237 -5.46 5.58 11.05
N THR A 238 -5.54 4.26 10.90
CA THR A 238 -6.71 3.57 11.40
C THR A 238 -6.84 4.00 12.85
N SER A 239 -8.02 4.37 13.28
CA SER A 239 -8.31 4.96 14.58
C SER A 239 -7.88 4.11 15.78
N ALA A 240 -7.46 2.88 15.55
CA ALA A 240 -6.90 2.01 16.57
C ALA A 240 -5.37 2.11 16.58
N PRO A 241 -4.75 2.45 17.72
CA PRO A 241 -3.30 2.40 17.86
C PRO A 241 -2.83 0.98 17.55
N ALA A 242 -1.76 0.87 16.74
CA ALA A 242 -1.17 -0.43 16.42
C ALA A 242 -0.83 -1.16 17.72
N PRO A 243 -1.21 -2.42 17.87
CA PRO A 243 -0.97 -3.16 19.10
C PRO A 243 0.54 -3.19 19.39
N ARG A 244 0.92 -2.76 20.61
CA ARG A 244 2.32 -2.68 21.01
C ARG A 244 2.86 -4.07 21.33
N VAL A 245 3.81 -4.52 20.55
CA VAL A 245 4.56 -5.75 20.83
C VAL A 245 5.65 -5.46 21.84
N ARG A 246 5.67 -6.21 22.95
CA ARG A 246 6.67 -6.14 24.01
C ARG A 246 7.58 -7.37 23.95
N ALA A 247 8.89 -7.17 24.04
CA ALA A 247 9.81 -8.28 24.28
C ALA A 247 9.67 -8.78 25.73
N LEU A 248 9.64 -10.09 25.89
CA LEU A 248 9.68 -10.73 27.21
C LEU A 248 11.10 -11.21 27.50
N PRO A 249 11.55 -11.18 28.77
CA PRO A 249 12.89 -11.59 29.14
C PRO A 249 13.12 -13.09 28.96
N THR A 250 12.11 -13.90 29.21
CA THR A 250 12.16 -15.36 29.15
C THR A 250 10.96 -15.93 28.40
N VAL A 251 11.07 -17.19 28.00
CA VAL A 251 9.94 -18.00 27.54
C VAL A 251 9.14 -18.42 28.79
N ALA A 252 7.81 -18.37 28.71
CA ALA A 252 6.95 -18.77 29.81
C ALA A 252 7.15 -20.25 30.17
N ASP A 253 7.16 -20.59 31.47
CA ASP A 253 7.43 -21.94 31.96
C ASP A 253 6.43 -22.98 31.46
N ASP A 254 5.19 -22.57 31.21
CA ASP A 254 4.12 -23.40 30.68
C ASP A 254 4.08 -23.45 29.14
N ALA A 255 5.09 -22.90 28.48
CA ALA A 255 5.13 -22.92 27.03
C ALA A 255 5.31 -24.35 26.48
N LEU A 256 4.53 -24.67 25.45
CA LEU A 256 4.59 -25.97 24.75
C LEU A 256 6.00 -26.26 24.19
N LEU A 257 6.82 -25.22 24.00
CA LEU A 257 8.23 -25.31 23.61
C LEU A 257 9.04 -26.25 24.52
N HIS A 258 8.87 -26.15 25.84
CA HIS A 258 9.67 -26.93 26.80
C HIS A 258 9.42 -28.44 26.70
N ALA A 259 8.20 -28.86 26.36
CA ALA A 259 7.86 -30.26 26.17
C ALA A 259 8.37 -30.85 24.84
N HIS A 260 8.65 -30.02 23.85
CA HIS A 260 9.01 -30.44 22.49
C HIS A 260 10.41 -30.02 22.03
N PHE A 261 11.21 -29.42 22.92
CA PHE A 261 12.56 -28.96 22.63
C PHE A 261 13.56 -29.50 23.67
N SER A 262 14.03 -30.73 23.46
CA SER A 262 14.94 -31.45 24.35
C SER A 262 16.43 -31.18 24.10
N ALA A 263 16.76 -30.42 23.06
CA ALA A 263 18.13 -30.09 22.70
C ALA A 263 18.63 -28.84 23.44
N PRO A 264 19.96 -28.63 23.60
CA PRO A 264 20.48 -27.37 24.14
C PRO A 264 19.97 -26.16 23.39
N VAL A 265 19.47 -25.16 24.10
CA VAL A 265 19.00 -23.89 23.51
C VAL A 265 20.18 -22.95 23.38
N HIS A 266 20.55 -22.58 22.15
CA HIS A 266 21.62 -21.63 21.89
C HIS A 266 21.11 -20.20 21.72
N TYR A 267 19.91 -20.03 21.20
CA TYR A 267 19.24 -18.73 21.05
C TYR A 267 17.77 -18.85 21.38
N GLN A 268 17.23 -17.82 22.04
CA GLN A 268 15.79 -17.71 22.29
C GLN A 268 15.34 -16.26 22.28
N ASP A 269 14.09 -16.07 21.92
CA ASP A 269 13.37 -14.81 22.07
C ASP A 269 11.89 -15.07 22.38
N SER A 270 11.24 -14.08 22.97
CA SER A 270 9.81 -14.12 23.28
C SER A 270 9.22 -12.72 23.17
N HIS A 271 8.05 -12.63 22.53
CA HIS A 271 7.34 -11.37 22.31
C HIS A 271 5.86 -11.55 22.60
N GLN A 272 5.25 -10.52 23.14
CA GLN A 272 3.84 -10.53 23.51
C GLN A 272 3.12 -9.28 23.01
N VAL A 273 1.87 -9.46 22.63
CA VAL A 273 0.90 -8.39 22.37
C VAL A 273 -0.35 -8.63 23.20
N GLN A 274 -0.96 -7.55 23.69
CA GLN A 274 -2.25 -7.61 24.37
C GLN A 274 -3.36 -7.17 23.42
N LEU A 275 -4.47 -7.90 23.41
CA LEU A 275 -5.67 -7.62 22.62
C LEU A 275 -6.87 -7.47 23.54
N ASP A 276 -7.76 -6.54 23.20
CA ASP A 276 -9.03 -6.35 23.87
C ASP A 276 -10.12 -7.19 23.16
N THR A 277 -10.77 -8.10 23.87
CA THR A 277 -11.81 -8.98 23.31
C THR A 277 -12.97 -8.21 22.70
N ARG A 278 -13.27 -7.00 23.20
CA ARG A 278 -14.34 -6.14 22.66
C ARG A 278 -14.06 -5.64 21.25
N GLN A 279 -12.81 -5.71 20.81
CA GLN A 279 -12.38 -5.31 19.45
C GLN A 279 -12.25 -6.51 18.51
N LEU A 280 -12.56 -7.73 18.98
CA LEU A 280 -12.48 -8.95 18.20
C LEU A 280 -13.87 -9.38 17.73
N HIS A 281 -13.93 -10.19 16.66
CA HIS A 281 -15.19 -10.76 16.19
C HIS A 281 -15.63 -11.98 17.00
N SER A 282 -14.68 -12.64 17.69
CA SER A 282 -14.92 -13.77 18.57
C SER A 282 -13.96 -13.70 19.77
N ASP A 283 -14.45 -14.11 20.94
CA ASP A 283 -13.64 -14.25 22.16
C ASP A 283 -13.17 -15.69 22.39
N ARG A 284 -13.51 -16.61 21.47
CA ARG A 284 -13.11 -18.02 21.52
C ARG A 284 -11.65 -18.16 21.10
N LEU A 285 -10.81 -18.63 22.03
CA LEU A 285 -9.36 -18.72 21.81
C LEU A 285 -8.95 -19.58 20.61
N PRO A 286 -9.61 -20.73 20.30
CA PRO A 286 -9.27 -21.52 19.13
C PRO A 286 -9.56 -20.78 17.80
N GLU A 287 -10.63 -19.99 17.73
CA GLU A 287 -10.96 -19.18 16.55
C GLU A 287 -9.93 -18.07 16.34
N LEU A 288 -9.59 -17.35 17.41
CA LEU A 288 -8.54 -16.33 17.36
C LEU A 288 -7.18 -16.93 16.96
N MET A 289 -6.87 -18.13 17.42
CA MET A 289 -5.65 -18.84 16.98
C MET A 289 -5.69 -19.13 15.49
N CYS A 290 -6.83 -19.59 14.94
CA CYS A 290 -7.00 -19.80 13.50
C CYS A 290 -6.77 -18.50 12.71
N ASP A 291 -7.32 -17.39 13.18
CA ASP A 291 -7.16 -16.09 12.52
C ASP A 291 -5.71 -15.62 12.54
N LEU A 292 -5.01 -15.80 13.66
CA LEU A 292 -3.58 -15.49 13.76
C LEU A 292 -2.73 -16.35 12.81
N LEU A 293 -3.01 -17.66 12.73
CA LEU A 293 -2.30 -18.56 11.83
C LEU A 293 -2.57 -18.21 10.37
N GLN A 294 -3.82 -17.86 10.04
CA GLN A 294 -4.17 -17.38 8.70
C GLN A 294 -3.47 -16.06 8.37
N ALA A 295 -3.40 -15.13 9.34
CA ALA A 295 -2.74 -13.86 9.17
C ALA A 295 -1.24 -14.01 8.86
N PHE A 296 -0.56 -14.98 9.46
CA PHE A 296 0.84 -15.29 9.14
C PHE A 296 1.02 -15.80 7.71
N ILE A 297 0.05 -16.52 7.17
CA ILE A 297 0.08 -17.05 5.79
C ILE A 297 -0.20 -15.94 4.79
N ASP A 298 -1.30 -15.20 4.99
CA ASP A 298 -1.82 -14.25 4.00
C ASP A 298 -1.03 -12.94 3.94
N GLN A 299 -0.47 -12.55 5.09
CA GLN A 299 0.08 -11.22 5.24
C GLN A 299 1.43 -11.19 5.96
N PRO A 300 2.44 -11.96 5.50
CA PRO A 300 3.77 -11.85 6.08
C PRO A 300 4.28 -10.42 5.91
N PRO A 301 4.87 -9.81 6.97
CA PRO A 301 5.42 -8.47 6.86
C PRO A 301 6.45 -8.42 5.74
N SER A 302 6.36 -7.44 4.95
CA SER A 302 7.09 -7.29 3.70
C SER A 302 8.60 -7.17 3.88
N GLY A 303 9.05 -6.46 4.91
CA GLY A 303 10.47 -6.43 5.24
C GLY A 303 10.99 -7.83 5.63
N VAL A 304 10.16 -8.63 6.33
CA VAL A 304 10.46 -10.04 6.64
C VAL A 304 10.53 -10.85 5.34
N SER A 305 9.55 -10.68 4.45
CA SER A 305 9.54 -11.35 3.13
C SER A 305 10.76 -10.96 2.28
N GLY A 306 11.18 -9.69 2.31
CA GLY A 306 12.39 -9.23 1.64
C GLY A 306 13.66 -9.88 2.19
N LEU A 307 13.81 -9.91 3.52
CA LEU A 307 14.91 -10.60 4.20
C LEU A 307 14.92 -12.11 3.90
N MET A 308 13.73 -12.72 3.83
CA MET A 308 13.63 -14.16 3.49
C MET A 308 14.01 -14.44 2.05
N ARG A 309 13.66 -13.57 1.09
CA ARG A 309 14.14 -13.69 -0.30
C ARG A 309 15.65 -13.59 -0.38
N LEU A 310 16.24 -12.60 0.30
CA LEU A 310 17.70 -12.45 0.37
C LEU A 310 18.35 -13.67 1.02
N ARG A 311 17.82 -14.13 2.14
CA ARG A 311 18.28 -15.35 2.81
C ARG A 311 18.18 -16.55 1.86
N ASN A 312 17.06 -16.76 1.21
CA ASN A 312 16.85 -17.89 0.30
C ASN A 312 17.82 -17.85 -0.89
N LEU A 313 18.13 -16.66 -1.41
CA LEU A 313 19.16 -16.50 -2.45
C LEU A 313 20.54 -16.92 -1.96
N MET A 314 20.94 -16.52 -0.74
CA MET A 314 22.23 -16.84 -0.15
C MET A 314 22.38 -18.32 0.25
N VAL A 315 21.30 -18.96 0.72
CA VAL A 315 21.39 -20.35 1.22
C VAL A 315 21.06 -21.42 0.17
N LYS A 316 20.44 -21.03 -0.95
CA LYS A 316 20.11 -21.95 -2.06
C LYS A 316 21.33 -22.72 -2.59
N PRO A 317 22.51 -22.08 -2.83
CA PRO A 317 23.71 -22.79 -3.28
C PRO A 317 24.23 -23.80 -2.26
N LEU A 318 23.92 -23.61 -0.97
CA LEU A 318 24.32 -24.48 0.13
C LEU A 318 23.38 -25.67 0.34
N GLY A 319 22.33 -25.79 -0.48
CA GLY A 319 21.33 -26.85 -0.37
C GLY A 319 20.53 -26.82 0.94
N LEU A 320 20.37 -25.63 1.53
CA LEU A 320 19.58 -25.44 2.74
C LEU A 320 18.10 -25.20 2.41
N ARG A 321 17.24 -25.48 3.38
CA ARG A 321 15.78 -25.34 3.23
C ARG A 321 15.42 -23.88 2.94
N THR A 322 14.62 -23.67 1.90
CA THR A 322 14.06 -22.35 1.56
C THR A 322 12.58 -22.30 1.91
N SER A 323 12.07 -21.16 2.37
CA SER A 323 10.65 -20.95 2.67
C SER A 323 10.25 -19.53 2.23
N PRO A 324 9.05 -19.35 1.66
CA PRO A 324 8.51 -18.02 1.37
C PRO A 324 8.02 -17.29 2.62
N LEU A 325 7.65 -18.03 3.69
CA LEU A 325 7.26 -17.47 4.98
C LEU A 325 8.49 -17.27 5.89
N GLY A 326 8.35 -16.41 6.89
CA GLY A 326 9.38 -16.24 7.93
C GLY A 326 9.68 -17.54 8.67
N CYS A 327 10.93 -17.72 9.11
CA CYS A 327 11.37 -18.93 9.80
C CYS A 327 10.45 -19.43 10.91
N PRO A 328 9.87 -18.56 11.77
CA PRO A 328 9.04 -19.03 12.88
C PRO A 328 7.79 -19.80 12.45
N VAL A 329 7.23 -19.48 11.29
CA VAL A 329 5.93 -20.01 10.82
C VAL A 329 6.04 -20.83 9.54
N SER A 330 7.23 -21.16 9.10
CA SER A 330 7.45 -21.87 7.83
C SER A 330 6.78 -23.26 7.75
N SER A 331 6.56 -23.92 8.90
CA SER A 331 5.86 -25.22 8.96
C SER A 331 4.39 -25.13 8.58
N LEU A 332 3.76 -23.96 8.60
CA LEU A 332 2.38 -23.77 8.14
C LEU A 332 2.19 -24.10 6.64
N LEU A 333 3.29 -24.20 5.89
CA LEU A 333 3.27 -24.60 4.49
C LEU A 333 3.68 -26.07 4.27
N ASP A 334 3.82 -26.87 5.34
CA ASP A 334 4.22 -28.26 5.22
C ASP A 334 3.01 -29.16 4.89
N PRO A 335 2.90 -29.71 3.67
CA PRO A 335 1.78 -30.55 3.30
C PRO A 335 1.79 -31.93 4.02
N HIS A 336 2.95 -32.31 4.57
CA HIS A 336 3.16 -33.63 5.21
C HIS A 336 3.17 -33.55 6.74
N ALA A 337 2.69 -32.44 7.33
CA ALA A 337 2.60 -32.32 8.79
C ALA A 337 1.72 -33.39 9.39
N ALA A 338 2.22 -34.05 10.44
CA ALA A 338 1.51 -35.15 11.11
C ALA A 338 0.28 -34.65 11.90
N GLN A 339 0.24 -33.40 12.29
CA GLN A 339 -0.85 -32.80 13.04
C GLN A 339 -1.37 -31.52 12.34
N ARG A 340 -2.67 -31.26 12.51
CA ARG A 340 -3.32 -30.06 12.02
C ARG A 340 -4.15 -29.41 13.12
N PHE A 341 -3.90 -28.14 13.39
CA PHE A 341 -4.76 -27.37 14.27
C PHE A 341 -6.07 -27.02 13.54
N ALA A 342 -7.21 -27.24 14.21
CA ALA A 342 -8.56 -27.07 13.66
C ALA A 342 -8.76 -27.82 12.32
N GLY A 343 -8.09 -28.96 12.11
CA GLY A 343 -8.15 -29.73 10.87
C GLY A 343 -7.50 -29.06 9.65
N ARG A 344 -7.05 -27.81 9.76
CA ARG A 344 -6.61 -26.99 8.62
C ARG A 344 -5.14 -26.64 8.65
N TYR A 345 -4.61 -26.14 9.78
CA TYR A 345 -3.27 -25.56 9.86
C TYR A 345 -2.23 -26.60 10.24
N PRO A 346 -1.22 -26.86 9.38
CA PRO A 346 -0.12 -27.76 9.70
C PRO A 346 0.67 -27.25 10.92
N VAL A 347 0.76 -28.06 11.97
CA VAL A 347 1.48 -27.74 13.21
C VAL A 347 2.29 -28.95 13.67
N LEU A 348 3.33 -28.74 14.47
CA LEU A 348 4.11 -29.82 15.09
C LEU A 348 3.39 -30.42 16.30
N ALA A 349 2.73 -29.57 17.08
CA ALA A 349 1.89 -29.96 18.21
C ALA A 349 0.91 -28.81 18.54
N HIS A 350 -0.14 -29.10 19.27
CA HIS A 350 -1.02 -28.09 19.85
C HIS A 350 -1.53 -28.57 21.22
N ARG A 351 -1.90 -27.62 22.06
CA ARG A 351 -2.50 -27.86 23.36
C ARG A 351 -3.57 -26.81 23.64
N SER A 352 -4.73 -27.26 24.08
CA SER A 352 -5.78 -26.42 24.66
C SER A 352 -5.92 -26.75 26.12
N ASP A 353 -6.05 -25.76 26.96
CA ASP A 353 -6.28 -25.93 28.40
C ASP A 353 -7.68 -26.45 28.66
N ALA A 354 -7.85 -27.27 29.68
CA ALA A 354 -9.16 -27.84 30.03
C ALA A 354 -10.21 -26.77 30.34
N ASP A 355 -9.77 -25.66 30.95
CA ASP A 355 -10.61 -24.52 31.31
C ASP A 355 -10.86 -23.56 30.13
N GLY A 356 -10.34 -23.85 28.93
CA GLY A 356 -10.47 -23.00 27.76
C GLY A 356 -9.79 -21.63 27.88
N ARG A 357 -8.89 -21.45 28.84
CA ARG A 357 -8.21 -20.17 29.13
C ARG A 357 -6.93 -19.97 28.34
N GLN A 358 -6.41 -21.03 27.73
CA GLN A 358 -5.19 -20.96 26.91
C GLN A 358 -5.25 -21.96 25.76
N VAL A 359 -4.75 -21.51 24.61
CA VAL A 359 -4.49 -22.34 23.43
C VAL A 359 -3.07 -22.08 22.96
N GLN A 360 -2.34 -23.15 22.69
CA GLN A 360 -0.98 -23.08 22.17
C GLN A 360 -0.83 -23.94 20.92
N VAL A 361 -0.03 -23.46 19.96
CA VAL A 361 0.42 -24.23 18.80
C VAL A 361 1.94 -24.17 18.70
N LEU A 362 2.55 -25.25 18.30
CA LEU A 362 3.98 -25.39 18.07
C LEU A 362 4.25 -25.48 16.57
N LEU A 363 5.06 -24.57 16.10
CA LEU A 363 5.57 -24.50 14.72
C LEU A 363 7.09 -24.72 14.71
N GLY A 364 7.66 -25.00 13.56
CA GLY A 364 9.10 -25.09 13.46
C GLY A 364 9.57 -25.97 12.29
N ALA A 365 10.86 -26.06 12.12
CA ALA A 365 11.47 -26.94 11.14
C ALA A 365 12.86 -27.42 11.61
N ASP A 366 13.27 -28.53 11.05
CA ASP A 366 14.62 -29.06 11.16
C ASP A 366 15.34 -28.80 9.85
N ASP A 367 16.51 -28.17 9.94
CA ASP A 367 17.41 -27.99 8.81
C ASP A 367 18.79 -28.59 9.16
N LYS A 368 19.67 -28.71 8.18
CA LYS A 368 21.00 -29.31 8.35
C LYS A 368 21.84 -28.59 9.40
N HIS A 369 21.67 -27.29 9.57
CA HIS A 369 22.50 -26.44 10.42
C HIS A 369 21.81 -25.96 11.70
N VAL A 370 20.47 -25.90 11.72
CA VAL A 370 19.68 -25.45 12.88
C VAL A 370 18.42 -26.29 13.04
N ARG A 371 17.97 -26.43 14.29
CA ARG A 371 16.61 -26.84 14.65
C ARG A 371 15.94 -25.67 15.31
N PHE A 372 14.79 -25.24 14.85
CA PHE A 372 14.03 -24.20 15.50
C PHE A 372 12.59 -24.62 15.80
N ARG A 373 12.08 -24.10 16.91
CA ARG A 373 10.71 -24.29 17.36
C ARG A 373 10.16 -22.94 17.79
N SER A 374 8.93 -22.66 17.39
CA SER A 374 8.20 -21.46 17.79
C SER A 374 6.85 -21.85 18.33
N ALA A 375 6.55 -21.41 19.55
CA ALA A 375 5.23 -21.55 20.12
C ALA A 375 4.46 -20.23 19.99
N ILE A 376 3.22 -20.33 19.55
CA ILE A 376 2.24 -19.25 19.61
C ILE A 376 1.24 -19.63 20.67
N SER A 377 1.01 -18.72 21.63
CA SER A 377 0.07 -18.92 22.74
C SER A 377 -0.93 -17.78 22.77
N VAL A 378 -2.20 -18.11 22.88
CA VAL A 378 -3.27 -17.16 23.20
C VAL A 378 -3.79 -17.51 24.58
N ARG A 379 -3.71 -16.55 25.50
CA ARG A 379 -4.13 -16.73 26.90
C ARG A 379 -5.04 -15.59 27.34
N ARG A 380 -6.10 -15.93 28.08
CA ARG A 380 -6.96 -14.95 28.75
C ARG A 380 -6.27 -14.48 30.03
N THR A 381 -5.94 -13.20 30.11
CA THR A 381 -5.24 -12.57 31.25
C THR A 381 -6.14 -11.68 32.09
N GLY A 382 -7.31 -11.35 31.59
CA GLY A 382 -8.35 -10.56 32.28
C GLY A 382 -9.71 -10.82 31.64
N GLU A 383 -10.73 -10.15 32.12
CA GLU A 383 -12.11 -10.31 31.61
C GLU A 383 -12.20 -9.97 30.11
N HIS A 384 -11.58 -8.87 29.71
CA HIS A 384 -11.56 -8.40 28.32
C HIS A 384 -10.15 -8.39 27.72
N THR A 385 -9.17 -9.04 28.35
CA THR A 385 -7.78 -8.96 27.90
C THR A 385 -7.24 -10.34 27.54
N LEU A 386 -6.73 -10.46 26.32
CA LEU A 386 -5.99 -11.61 25.83
C LEU A 386 -4.52 -11.26 25.61
N ALA A 387 -3.63 -12.14 26.04
CA ALA A 387 -2.21 -12.07 25.73
C ALA A 387 -1.91 -13.05 24.60
N VAL A 388 -1.41 -12.55 23.47
CA VAL A 388 -0.87 -13.35 22.38
C VAL A 388 0.64 -13.32 22.49
N THR A 389 1.25 -14.47 22.70
CA THR A 389 2.70 -14.61 22.89
C THR A 389 3.28 -15.46 21.76
N MET A 390 4.39 -15.03 21.20
CA MET A 390 5.18 -15.80 20.24
C MET A 390 6.61 -15.94 20.76
N ALA A 391 7.04 -17.18 20.99
CA ALA A 391 8.35 -17.50 21.54
C ALA A 391 9.08 -18.46 20.60
N THR A 392 10.38 -18.25 20.42
CA THR A 392 11.22 -19.11 19.56
C THR A 392 12.46 -19.59 20.31
N GLN A 393 12.79 -20.86 20.13
CA GLN A 393 14.05 -21.47 20.59
C GLN A 393 14.78 -22.11 19.41
N VAL A 394 16.11 -21.97 19.39
CA VAL A 394 16.98 -22.47 18.33
C VAL A 394 18.14 -23.27 18.89
N HIS A 395 18.33 -24.46 18.35
CA HIS A 395 19.53 -25.30 18.54
C HIS A 395 20.38 -25.29 17.26
N CYS A 396 21.63 -24.87 17.39
CA CYS A 396 22.61 -24.91 16.32
C CYS A 396 23.26 -26.31 16.28
N ARG A 397 23.16 -26.99 15.13
CA ARG A 397 23.64 -28.38 14.97
C ARG A 397 25.13 -28.48 14.62
N ASN A 398 25.70 -27.39 14.11
CA ASN A 398 27.09 -27.31 13.67
C ASN A 398 27.64 -25.90 13.72
N LEU A 399 28.91 -25.71 13.44
CA LEU A 399 29.57 -24.40 13.45
C LEU A 399 28.92 -23.40 12.51
N PHE A 400 28.45 -23.84 11.32
CA PHE A 400 27.74 -22.96 10.39
C PHE A 400 26.45 -22.47 11.00
N GLY A 401 25.68 -23.28 11.74
CA GLY A 401 24.49 -22.87 12.46
C GLY A 401 24.77 -21.78 13.49
N HIS A 402 25.87 -21.85 14.21
CA HIS A 402 26.30 -20.82 15.16
C HIS A 402 26.65 -19.51 14.44
N LEU A 403 27.41 -19.55 13.35
CA LEU A 403 27.76 -18.38 12.55
C LEU A 403 26.50 -17.73 11.92
N TYR A 404 25.62 -18.58 11.40
CA TYR A 404 24.34 -18.14 10.84
C TYR A 404 23.51 -17.42 11.88
N MET A 405 23.32 -17.99 13.07
CA MET A 405 22.55 -17.36 14.14
C MET A 405 23.23 -16.11 14.69
N ALA A 406 24.56 -16.09 14.79
CA ALA A 406 25.30 -14.88 15.18
C ALA A 406 25.02 -13.70 14.23
N ALA A 407 24.89 -13.98 12.93
CA ALA A 407 24.58 -12.97 11.92
C ALA A 407 23.12 -12.47 12.00
N ILE A 408 22.15 -13.36 12.27
CA ILE A 408 20.72 -13.02 12.13
C ILE A 408 19.98 -12.80 13.44
N HIS A 409 20.48 -13.25 14.61
CA HIS A 409 19.70 -13.26 15.86
C HIS A 409 19.21 -11.87 16.28
N ARG A 410 20.01 -10.81 16.06
CA ARG A 410 19.60 -9.43 16.38
C ARG A 410 18.42 -8.98 15.51
N THR A 411 18.53 -9.24 14.20
CA THR A 411 17.46 -8.92 13.25
C THR A 411 16.21 -9.75 13.54
N HIS A 412 16.37 -11.04 13.89
CA HIS A 412 15.25 -11.89 14.26
C HIS A 412 14.54 -11.36 15.50
N ARG A 413 15.28 -11.08 16.59
CA ARG A 413 14.74 -10.63 17.87
C ARG A 413 14.12 -9.23 17.80
N HIS A 414 14.79 -8.26 17.13
CA HIS A 414 14.36 -6.86 17.19
C HIS A 414 13.47 -6.42 16.04
N TYR A 415 13.39 -7.23 14.98
CA TYR A 415 12.62 -6.88 13.80
C TYR A 415 11.66 -7.99 13.35
N ILE A 416 12.16 -9.22 13.06
CA ILE A 416 11.33 -10.27 12.46
C ILE A 416 10.19 -10.68 13.38
N MET A 417 10.50 -11.05 14.62
CA MET A 417 9.50 -11.52 15.59
C MET A 417 8.45 -10.45 15.93
N PRO A 418 8.82 -9.23 16.34
CA PRO A 418 7.83 -8.21 16.64
C PRO A 418 7.03 -7.78 15.41
N ALA A 419 7.63 -7.74 14.22
CA ALA A 419 6.92 -7.42 12.99
C ALA A 419 5.89 -8.49 12.62
N MET A 420 6.25 -9.78 12.73
CA MET A 420 5.36 -10.91 12.47
C MET A 420 4.15 -10.87 13.42
N LEU A 421 4.40 -10.82 14.74
CA LEU A 421 3.36 -10.81 15.75
C LEU A 421 2.46 -9.57 15.64
N GLY A 422 3.06 -8.39 15.47
CA GLY A 422 2.32 -7.13 15.33
C GLY A 422 1.46 -7.08 14.07
N SER A 423 1.95 -7.62 12.95
CA SER A 423 1.18 -7.69 11.68
C SER A 423 -0.02 -8.63 11.83
N ALA A 424 0.17 -9.82 12.39
CA ALA A 424 -0.92 -10.76 12.60
C ALA A 424 -1.99 -10.21 13.56
N ALA A 425 -1.57 -9.63 14.69
CA ALA A 425 -2.49 -9.01 15.65
C ALA A 425 -3.30 -7.86 15.02
N ARG A 426 -2.66 -7.02 14.21
CA ARG A 426 -3.35 -5.93 13.49
C ARG A 426 -4.38 -6.48 12.51
N GLN A 427 -4.04 -7.50 11.74
CA GLN A 427 -4.96 -8.08 10.78
C GLN A 427 -6.21 -8.66 11.44
N VAL A 428 -6.05 -9.34 12.56
CA VAL A 428 -7.18 -9.87 13.33
C VAL A 428 -8.12 -8.75 13.78
N LEU A 429 -7.57 -7.61 14.26
CA LEU A 429 -8.36 -6.43 14.63
C LEU A 429 -9.05 -5.78 13.43
N GLU A 430 -8.37 -5.64 12.29
CA GLU A 430 -8.94 -5.07 11.06
C GLU A 430 -10.07 -5.94 10.51
N THR A 431 -9.92 -7.26 10.52
CA THR A 431 -10.97 -8.20 10.08
C THR A 431 -12.23 -8.08 10.96
N ALA A 432 -12.05 -7.96 12.27
CA ALA A 432 -13.16 -7.77 13.20
C ALA A 432 -13.90 -6.45 12.96
N GLN A 433 -13.19 -5.35 12.70
CA GLN A 433 -13.79 -4.04 12.41
C GLN A 433 -14.59 -4.08 11.10
N HIS A 434 -14.09 -4.75 10.07
CA HIS A 434 -14.82 -4.90 8.80
C HIS A 434 -16.08 -5.76 8.94
N ALA A 435 -16.05 -6.82 9.74
CA ALA A 435 -17.22 -7.63 10.04
C ALA A 435 -18.29 -6.81 10.78
N GLN A 436 -17.91 -6.00 11.77
CA GLN A 436 -18.82 -5.12 12.51
C GLN A 436 -19.40 -3.99 11.64
N ALA A 437 -18.64 -3.44 10.70
CA ALA A 437 -19.12 -2.40 9.77
C ALA A 437 -20.12 -2.96 8.74
N GLY A 438 -19.91 -4.17 8.24
CA GLY A 438 -20.81 -4.84 7.30
C GLY A 438 -22.21 -5.12 7.86
N TRP A 439 -22.34 -5.34 9.18
CA TRP A 439 -23.62 -5.51 9.86
C TRP A 439 -24.43 -4.21 10.00
N ARG A 440 -23.76 -3.05 10.02
CA ARG A 440 -24.43 -1.74 10.13
C ARG A 440 -25.02 -1.21 8.81
N THR A 441 -24.69 -1.83 7.68
CA THR A 441 -25.11 -1.40 6.34
C THR A 441 -26.22 -2.28 5.72
N GLN A 442 -26.76 -3.28 6.44
CA GLN A 442 -27.97 -3.97 6.01
C GLN A 442 -29.18 -3.19 6.55
N PRO A 443 -30.04 -2.59 5.69
CA PRO A 443 -31.31 -2.03 6.13
C PRO A 443 -32.22 -3.18 6.60
N ALA A 444 -32.91 -2.95 7.72
CA ALA A 444 -33.92 -3.82 8.30
C ALA A 444 -35.13 -3.99 7.38
#